data_426ba17eeba58e5432d1c62229fb7407
#
_entry.id   426ba17eeba58e5432d1c62229fb7407
#
_cell.length_a   1.000
_cell.length_b   1.000
_cell.length_c   1.000
_cell.angle_alpha   90.00
_cell.angle_beta   90.00
_cell.angle_gamma   90.00
#
_symmetry.space_group_name_H-M   'P 1'
#
loop_
_entity.id
_entity.type
_entity.pdbx_description
1 polymer ?
#
loop_
_entity_poly.entity_id
_entity_poly.type
_entity_poly.pdbx_seq_one_letter_code
_entity_poly.pdbx_strand_id
1 'polypeptide(L)'
;MKNRKKGFSLVELLIVLAVMAALIATITPVALNAIRKSQATKVGQNIKTLASAFENALYVNGTLPSSLSSLGRDIDSDKYGIFYTTTNGAYTVAVITSEDVDQTTLAGVIQDIKTGDYTGTADTPLSGGYTDTSTFYYEFSFTVY
;
A
#
# COMPACT_ATOMS: atom_id res chain seq x y z
N MET A 1 39.84 -34.78 42.47
CA MET A 1 38.54 -34.09 42.41
C MET A 1 37.87 -34.34 41.06
N LYS A 2 36.79 -35.11 41.05
CA LYS A 2 36.08 -35.44 39.84
C LYS A 2 35.13 -34.27 39.49
N ASN A 3 35.49 -33.43 38.53
CA ASN A 3 34.58 -32.40 37.99
C ASN A 3 33.40 -33.10 37.33
N ARG A 4 32.27 -33.23 38.00
CA ARG A 4 30.99 -33.62 37.42
C ARG A 4 30.51 -32.43 36.60
N LYS A 5 30.75 -32.45 35.29
CA LYS A 5 30.05 -31.59 34.36
C LYS A 5 28.57 -31.96 34.41
N LYS A 6 27.76 -31.09 35.04
CA LYS A 6 26.31 -31.24 35.03
C LYS A 6 25.85 -30.93 33.60
N GLY A 7 25.43 -31.95 32.83
CA GLY A 7 24.76 -31.80 31.57
C GLY A 7 23.28 -31.55 31.78
N PHE A 8 22.61 -30.99 30.75
CA PHE A 8 21.17 -30.87 30.74
C PHE A 8 20.51 -32.25 30.72
N SER A 9 19.39 -32.42 31.43
CA SER A 9 18.59 -33.63 31.34
C SER A 9 17.74 -33.61 30.03
N LEU A 10 17.41 -34.79 29.53
CA LEU A 10 16.54 -34.93 28.34
C LEU A 10 15.17 -34.25 28.54
N VAL A 11 14.65 -34.32 29.79
CA VAL A 11 13.34 -33.71 30.15
C VAL A 11 13.42 -32.18 30.12
N GLU A 12 14.53 -31.59 30.58
CA GLU A 12 14.74 -30.14 30.50
C GLU A 12 14.74 -29.63 29.06
N LEU A 13 15.41 -30.34 28.14
CA LEU A 13 15.40 -30.03 26.70
C LEU A 13 13.99 -30.16 26.10
N LEU A 14 13.25 -31.21 26.46
CA LEU A 14 11.88 -31.42 25.99
C LEU A 14 10.96 -30.30 26.46
N ILE A 15 11.06 -29.85 27.71
CA ILE A 15 10.27 -28.74 28.25
C ILE A 15 10.58 -27.43 27.52
N VAL A 16 11.86 -27.14 27.30
CA VAL A 16 12.27 -25.93 26.56
C VAL A 16 11.73 -25.94 25.14
N LEU A 17 11.85 -27.06 24.42
CA LEU A 17 11.32 -27.22 23.08
C LEU A 17 9.79 -27.06 23.04
N ALA A 18 9.08 -27.63 24.02
CA ALA A 18 7.62 -27.51 24.11
C ALA A 18 7.19 -26.06 24.34
N VAL A 19 7.87 -25.31 25.22
CA VAL A 19 7.60 -23.89 25.47
C VAL A 19 7.90 -23.06 24.24
N MET A 20 9.03 -23.27 23.57
CA MET A 20 9.39 -22.57 22.34
C MET A 20 8.37 -22.82 21.22
N ALA A 21 7.95 -24.07 21.03
CA ALA A 21 6.93 -24.43 20.05
C ALA A 21 5.59 -23.75 20.34
N ALA A 22 5.16 -23.70 21.59
CA ALA A 22 3.94 -23.01 22.01
C ALA A 22 4.01 -21.50 21.74
N LEU A 23 5.13 -20.86 22.07
CA LEU A 23 5.34 -19.43 21.80
C LEU A 23 5.35 -19.12 20.30
N ILE A 24 6.05 -19.90 19.50
CA ILE A 24 6.08 -19.74 18.05
C ILE A 24 4.68 -19.88 17.45
N ALA A 25 3.93 -20.90 17.88
CA ALA A 25 2.57 -21.15 17.41
C ALA A 25 1.61 -19.97 17.68
N THR A 26 1.79 -19.25 18.76
CA THR A 26 0.96 -18.08 19.12
C THR A 26 1.43 -16.78 18.45
N ILE A 27 2.73 -16.58 18.30
CA ILE A 27 3.29 -15.33 17.77
C ILE A 27 3.18 -15.25 16.24
N THR A 28 3.35 -16.38 15.54
CA THR A 28 3.38 -16.39 14.06
C THR A 28 2.12 -15.81 13.42
N PRO A 29 0.88 -16.20 13.76
CA PRO A 29 -0.32 -15.62 13.14
C PRO A 29 -0.48 -14.13 13.47
N VAL A 30 -0.09 -13.69 14.65
CA VAL A 30 -0.15 -12.28 15.06
C VAL A 30 0.84 -11.45 14.24
N ALA A 31 2.07 -11.95 14.08
CA ALA A 31 3.10 -11.28 13.29
C ALA A 31 2.70 -11.17 11.80
N LEU A 32 2.15 -12.23 11.21
CA LEU A 32 1.69 -12.20 9.82
C LEU A 32 0.54 -11.20 9.62
N ASN A 33 -0.40 -11.12 10.55
CA ASN A 33 -1.47 -10.13 10.49
C ASN A 33 -0.95 -8.69 10.62
N ALA A 34 0.05 -8.46 11.47
CA ALA A 34 0.69 -7.16 11.61
C ALA A 34 1.41 -6.74 10.31
N ILE A 35 2.11 -7.66 9.65
CA ILE A 35 2.78 -7.42 8.37
C ILE A 35 1.76 -7.07 7.28
N ARG A 36 0.67 -7.83 7.16
CA ARG A 36 -0.41 -7.55 6.18
C ARG A 36 -1.02 -6.17 6.38
N LYS A 37 -1.30 -5.78 7.62
CA LYS A 37 -1.81 -4.45 7.96
C LYS A 37 -0.81 -3.35 7.64
N SER A 38 0.47 -3.58 7.90
CA SER A 38 1.54 -2.64 7.57
C SER A 38 1.65 -2.41 6.06
N GLN A 39 1.56 -3.48 5.26
CA GLN A 39 1.56 -3.39 3.80
C GLN A 39 0.36 -2.61 3.27
N ALA A 40 -0.85 -2.91 3.75
CA ALA A 40 -2.06 -2.20 3.36
C ALA A 40 -2.01 -0.70 3.74
N THR A 41 -1.47 -0.38 4.91
CA THR A 41 -1.27 1.01 5.33
C THR A 41 -0.29 1.75 4.41
N LYS A 42 0.82 1.11 4.03
CA LYS A 42 1.79 1.67 3.11
C LYS A 42 1.17 1.95 1.73
N VAL A 43 0.40 1.02 1.19
CA VAL A 43 -0.32 1.19 -0.08
C VAL A 43 -1.30 2.36 0.02
N GLY A 44 -2.07 2.46 1.09
CA GLY A 44 -2.99 3.57 1.33
C GLY A 44 -2.28 4.93 1.42
N GLN A 45 -1.13 4.98 2.07
CA GLN A 45 -0.30 6.19 2.14
C GLN A 45 0.26 6.59 0.76
N ASN A 46 0.70 5.63 -0.03
CA ASN A 46 1.20 5.89 -1.39
C ASN A 46 0.08 6.46 -2.29
N ILE A 47 -1.12 5.89 -2.25
CA ILE A 47 -2.29 6.39 -2.99
C ILE A 47 -2.61 7.82 -2.58
N LYS A 48 -2.69 8.11 -1.27
CA LYS A 48 -2.94 9.48 -0.76
C LYS A 48 -1.85 10.45 -1.17
N THR A 49 -0.60 10.04 -1.11
CA THR A 49 0.54 10.86 -1.51
C THR A 49 0.45 11.23 -2.99
N LEU A 50 0.16 10.26 -3.86
CA LEU A 50 -0.01 10.49 -5.29
C LEU A 50 -1.19 11.41 -5.58
N ALA A 51 -2.34 11.18 -4.93
CA ALA A 51 -3.53 12.02 -5.08
C ALA A 51 -3.25 13.48 -4.68
N SER A 52 -2.67 13.68 -3.50
CA SER A 52 -2.32 15.02 -3.00
C SER A 52 -1.23 15.69 -3.83
N ALA A 53 -0.24 14.96 -4.29
CA ALA A 53 0.83 15.50 -5.11
C ALA A 53 0.33 15.94 -6.49
N PHE A 54 -0.59 15.16 -7.09
CA PHE A 54 -1.22 15.52 -8.36
C PHE A 54 -2.06 16.80 -8.22
N GLU A 55 -2.89 16.87 -7.19
CA GLU A 55 -3.71 18.03 -6.89
C GLU A 55 -2.84 19.29 -6.63
N ASN A 56 -1.81 19.16 -5.78
CA ASN A 56 -0.88 20.26 -5.49
C ASN A 56 -0.11 20.73 -6.72
N ALA A 57 0.28 19.85 -7.63
CA ALA A 57 0.98 20.24 -8.85
C ALA A 57 0.10 21.17 -9.71
N LEU A 58 -1.19 20.90 -9.79
CA LEU A 58 -2.13 21.75 -10.52
C LEU A 58 -2.43 23.07 -9.80
N TYR A 59 -2.63 23.05 -8.47
CA TYR A 59 -2.90 24.29 -7.73
C TYR A 59 -1.70 25.21 -7.62
N VAL A 60 -0.49 24.67 -7.46
CA VAL A 60 0.72 25.46 -7.24
C VAL A 60 1.41 25.82 -8.54
N ASN A 61 1.55 24.87 -9.45
CA ASN A 61 2.29 25.08 -10.71
C ASN A 61 1.39 25.45 -11.88
N GLY A 62 0.07 25.22 -11.78
CA GLY A 62 -0.88 25.44 -12.86
C GLY A 62 -0.66 24.55 -14.08
N THR A 63 0.14 23.50 -13.95
CA THR A 63 0.50 22.59 -15.05
C THR A 63 0.36 21.14 -14.61
N LEU A 64 -0.02 20.28 -15.57
CA LEU A 64 -0.04 18.84 -15.35
C LEU A 64 1.37 18.32 -15.03
N PRO A 65 1.48 17.38 -14.08
CA PRO A 65 2.74 16.67 -13.83
C PRO A 65 3.24 15.97 -15.09
N SER A 66 4.53 16.00 -15.34
CA SER A 66 5.12 15.39 -16.54
C SER A 66 5.11 13.85 -16.49
N SER A 67 5.18 13.27 -15.28
CA SER A 67 5.20 11.82 -15.08
C SER A 67 4.87 11.46 -13.64
N LEU A 68 4.55 10.18 -13.40
CA LEU A 68 4.31 9.64 -12.06
C LEU A 68 5.53 9.85 -11.14
N SER A 69 6.74 9.68 -11.66
CA SER A 69 7.99 9.84 -10.90
C SER A 69 8.23 11.26 -10.39
N SER A 70 7.59 12.25 -11.00
CA SER A 70 7.65 13.65 -10.52
C SER A 70 6.80 13.88 -9.27
N LEU A 71 5.84 13.01 -9.00
CA LEU A 71 4.90 13.09 -7.87
C LEU A 71 5.37 12.35 -6.61
N GLY A 72 6.21 11.32 -6.76
CA GLY A 72 6.70 10.56 -5.61
C GLY A 72 7.96 9.77 -5.96
N ARG A 73 9.04 9.99 -5.18
CA ARG A 73 10.35 9.35 -5.43
C ARG A 73 10.37 7.86 -5.10
N ASP A 74 9.65 7.44 -4.08
CA ASP A 74 9.71 6.08 -3.52
C ASP A 74 8.48 5.25 -3.89
N ILE A 75 7.73 5.69 -4.90
CA ILE A 75 6.54 5.01 -5.38
C ILE A 75 6.89 4.22 -6.63
N ASP A 76 6.63 2.92 -6.59
CA ASP A 76 6.92 1.99 -7.67
C ASP A 76 5.96 2.24 -8.84
N SER A 77 6.48 2.78 -9.93
CA SER A 77 5.72 3.09 -11.14
C SER A 77 5.16 1.86 -11.87
N ASP A 78 5.68 0.66 -11.56
CA ASP A 78 5.17 -0.59 -12.12
C ASP A 78 3.93 -1.12 -11.38
N LYS A 79 3.58 -0.48 -10.25
CA LYS A 79 2.47 -0.89 -9.38
C LYS A 79 1.43 0.18 -9.15
N TYR A 80 1.76 1.43 -9.40
CA TYR A 80 0.86 2.57 -9.23
C TYR A 80 0.72 3.35 -10.53
N GLY A 81 -0.49 3.84 -10.78
CA GLY A 81 -0.80 4.70 -11.91
C GLY A 81 -1.79 5.78 -11.56
N ILE A 82 -1.86 6.79 -12.40
CA ILE A 82 -2.86 7.85 -12.30
C ILE A 82 -3.52 7.99 -13.66
N PHE A 83 -4.86 7.99 -13.64
CA PHE A 83 -5.68 8.39 -14.76
C PHE A 83 -6.36 9.72 -14.42
N TYR A 84 -6.54 10.57 -15.40
CA TYR A 84 -7.25 11.83 -15.22
C TYR A 84 -8.09 12.18 -16.44
N THR A 85 -9.10 12.97 -16.24
CA THR A 85 -9.82 13.70 -17.30
C THR A 85 -10.07 15.12 -16.83
N THR A 86 -10.19 16.06 -17.76
CA THR A 86 -10.44 17.47 -17.45
C THR A 86 -11.52 18.03 -18.34
N THR A 87 -12.43 18.78 -17.75
CA THR A 87 -13.49 19.50 -18.47
C THR A 87 -13.67 20.88 -17.84
N ASN A 88 -13.33 21.94 -18.58
CA ASN A 88 -13.48 23.33 -18.12
C ASN A 88 -12.83 23.61 -16.74
N GLY A 89 -11.63 23.09 -16.47
CA GLY A 89 -10.93 23.27 -15.21
C GLY A 89 -11.36 22.32 -14.09
N ALA A 90 -12.41 21.53 -14.29
CA ALA A 90 -12.75 20.43 -13.38
C ALA A 90 -11.96 19.18 -13.75
N TYR A 91 -11.29 18.59 -12.77
CA TYR A 91 -10.49 17.38 -12.89
C TYR A 91 -11.17 16.23 -12.17
N THR A 92 -11.28 15.10 -12.83
CA THR A 92 -11.56 13.80 -12.21
C THR A 92 -10.28 12.97 -12.32
N VAL A 93 -9.82 12.47 -11.18
CA VAL A 93 -8.54 11.77 -11.08
C VAL A 93 -8.75 10.45 -10.37
N ALA A 94 -8.18 9.40 -10.93
CA ALA A 94 -8.14 8.07 -10.33
C ALA A 94 -6.70 7.63 -10.11
N VAL A 95 -6.36 7.31 -8.88
CA VAL A 95 -5.09 6.64 -8.53
C VAL A 95 -5.37 5.16 -8.46
N ILE A 96 -4.66 4.38 -9.26
CA ILE A 96 -4.80 2.93 -9.34
C ILE A 96 -3.58 2.22 -8.79
N THR A 97 -3.77 0.98 -8.31
CA THR A 97 -2.67 0.11 -7.91
C THR A 97 -2.97 -1.35 -8.24
N SER A 98 -1.91 -2.09 -8.61
CA SER A 98 -1.93 -3.55 -8.76
C SER A 98 -1.56 -4.29 -7.47
N GLU A 99 -1.21 -3.58 -6.39
CA GLU A 99 -0.88 -4.20 -5.11
C GLU A 99 -2.10 -4.89 -4.51
N ASP A 100 -1.93 -6.16 -4.13
CA ASP A 100 -2.96 -6.95 -3.45
C ASP A 100 -2.68 -6.94 -1.94
N VAL A 101 -3.52 -6.25 -1.19
CA VAL A 101 -3.37 -6.05 0.26
C VAL A 101 -4.69 -6.23 0.99
N ASP A 102 -4.65 -6.24 2.32
CA ASP A 102 -5.85 -6.36 3.16
C ASP A 102 -6.81 -5.18 2.94
N GLN A 103 -7.92 -5.46 2.26
CA GLN A 103 -8.94 -4.48 1.90
C GLN A 103 -9.53 -3.76 3.13
N THR A 104 -9.74 -4.47 4.23
CA THR A 104 -10.33 -3.89 5.43
C THR A 104 -9.43 -2.82 6.04
N THR A 105 -8.14 -3.10 6.10
CA THR A 105 -7.13 -2.14 6.58
C THR A 105 -6.99 -0.98 5.60
N LEU A 106 -6.96 -1.25 4.30
CA LEU A 106 -6.86 -0.22 3.27
C LEU A 106 -8.07 0.73 3.31
N ALA A 107 -9.28 0.22 3.47
CA ALA A 107 -10.50 1.02 3.63
C ALA A 107 -10.48 1.87 4.92
N GLY A 108 -9.80 1.43 5.97
CA GLY A 108 -9.55 2.22 7.16
C GLY A 108 -8.60 3.40 6.94
N VAL A 109 -7.72 3.32 5.94
CA VAL A 109 -6.81 4.41 5.55
C VAL A 109 -7.45 5.35 4.55
N ILE A 110 -8.18 4.80 3.57
CA ILE A 110 -8.89 5.56 2.52
C ILE A 110 -10.34 5.09 2.50
N GLN A 111 -11.26 5.93 2.96
CA GLN A 111 -12.69 5.57 3.09
C GLN A 111 -13.36 5.24 1.76
N ASP A 112 -12.98 5.93 0.69
CA ASP A 112 -13.61 5.82 -0.63
C ASP A 112 -12.80 4.92 -1.59
N ILE A 113 -11.92 4.07 -1.05
CA ILE A 113 -11.18 3.10 -1.87
C ILE A 113 -12.13 2.07 -2.48
N LYS A 114 -11.99 1.83 -3.76
CA LYS A 114 -12.77 0.85 -4.50
C LYS A 114 -11.90 -0.33 -4.91
N THR A 115 -12.52 -1.51 -4.97
CA THR A 115 -11.86 -2.77 -5.34
C THR A 115 -12.18 -3.11 -6.78
N GLY A 116 -11.21 -3.65 -7.48
CA GLY A 116 -11.33 -4.13 -8.85
C GLY A 116 -10.66 -3.21 -9.86
N ASP A 117 -10.87 -3.55 -11.12
CA ASP A 117 -10.32 -2.77 -12.22
C ASP A 117 -11.01 -1.42 -12.36
N TYR A 118 -10.22 -0.41 -12.67
CA TYR A 118 -10.75 0.93 -12.88
C TYR A 118 -11.52 1.03 -14.21
N THR A 119 -12.78 1.38 -14.12
CA THR A 119 -13.69 1.56 -15.26
C THR A 119 -14.36 2.94 -15.26
N GLY A 120 -13.77 3.91 -14.57
CA GLY A 120 -14.31 5.25 -14.41
C GLY A 120 -14.12 6.15 -15.64
N THR A 121 -14.42 7.42 -15.46
CA THR A 121 -14.40 8.44 -16.53
C THR A 121 -13.03 9.06 -16.79
N ALA A 122 -12.08 8.92 -15.88
CA ALA A 122 -10.71 9.36 -16.08
C ALA A 122 -10.00 8.40 -17.04
N ASP A 123 -9.78 8.82 -18.27
CA ASP A 123 -9.33 7.96 -19.38
C ASP A 123 -7.91 8.25 -19.87
N THR A 124 -7.33 9.36 -19.44
CA THR A 124 -5.98 9.77 -19.85
C THR A 124 -4.95 9.32 -18.82
N PRO A 125 -4.06 8.36 -19.14
CA PRO A 125 -3.03 7.92 -18.21
C PRO A 125 -1.93 8.96 -18.08
N LEU A 126 -1.45 9.16 -16.84
CA LEU A 126 -0.24 9.94 -16.59
C LEU A 126 0.99 9.14 -17.00
N SER A 127 1.90 9.77 -17.74
CA SER A 127 3.10 9.12 -18.25
C SER A 127 3.95 8.46 -17.15
N GLY A 128 4.48 7.28 -17.45
CA GLY A 128 5.38 6.54 -16.58
C GLY A 128 4.73 5.87 -15.38
N GLY A 129 3.40 5.72 -15.38
CA GLY A 129 2.67 4.98 -14.37
C GLY A 129 2.11 3.66 -14.88
N TYR A 130 1.64 2.83 -13.96
CA TYR A 130 0.95 1.57 -14.24
C TYR A 130 -0.39 1.85 -14.94
N THR A 131 -0.72 1.09 -15.98
CA THR A 131 -1.91 1.31 -16.81
C THR A 131 -2.74 0.05 -17.07
N ASP A 132 -2.32 -1.09 -16.51
CA ASP A 132 -3.06 -2.36 -16.66
C ASP A 132 -4.14 -2.53 -15.58
N THR A 133 -4.66 -3.75 -15.46
CA THR A 133 -5.72 -4.12 -14.53
C THR A 133 -5.38 -3.79 -13.08
N SER A 134 -6.16 -2.93 -12.46
CA SER A 134 -5.97 -2.55 -11.05
C SER A 134 -6.65 -3.52 -10.08
N THR A 135 -6.08 -3.64 -8.88
CA THR A 135 -6.70 -4.35 -7.74
C THR A 135 -7.53 -3.41 -6.90
N PHE A 136 -7.02 -2.19 -6.70
CA PHE A 136 -7.71 -1.11 -6.00
C PHE A 136 -7.55 0.20 -6.74
N TYR A 137 -8.52 1.08 -6.57
CA TYR A 137 -8.45 2.46 -7.08
C TYR A 137 -9.15 3.45 -6.16
N TYR A 138 -8.65 4.68 -6.19
CA TYR A 138 -9.21 5.82 -5.48
C TYR A 138 -9.50 6.94 -6.47
N GLU A 139 -10.78 7.32 -6.59
CA GLU A 139 -11.23 8.38 -7.50
C GLU A 139 -11.69 9.59 -6.71
N PHE A 140 -11.27 10.78 -7.15
CA PHE A 140 -11.67 12.06 -6.58
C PHE A 140 -11.75 13.13 -7.67
N SER A 141 -12.45 14.22 -7.35
CA SER A 141 -12.62 15.32 -8.28
C SER A 141 -12.38 16.66 -7.60
N PHE A 142 -11.79 17.59 -8.33
CA PHE A 142 -11.54 18.95 -7.86
C PHE A 142 -11.55 19.93 -9.03
N THR A 143 -11.59 21.24 -8.74
CA THR A 143 -11.60 22.29 -9.76
C THR A 143 -10.43 23.24 -9.55
N VAL A 144 -9.75 23.57 -10.64
CA VAL A 144 -8.69 24.59 -10.67
C VAL A 144 -9.24 25.82 -11.40
N TYR A 145 -9.14 26.98 -10.76
CA TYR A 145 -9.62 28.28 -11.28
C TYR A 145 -8.49 29.07 -11.92
#